data_37483dc415baa8f3c64ef54ddcd7a1a8
#
_entry.id   37483dc415baa8f3c64ef54ddcd7a1a8
#
_cell.length_a   1.000
_cell.length_b   1.000
_cell.length_c   1.000
_cell.angle_alpha   90.00
_cell.angle_beta   90.00
_cell.angle_gamma   90.00
#
_symmetry.space_group_name_H-M   'P 1'
#
loop_
_entity.id
_entity.type
_entity.pdbx_description
1 polymer ?
#
loop_
_entity_poly.entity_id
_entity_poly.type
_entity_poly.pdbx_seq_one_letter_code
_entity_poly.pdbx_strand_id
1 'polypeptide(L)'
;MNTKLVQSKTELISNRLRDEIISGRFTGGQLPSKLDLAAHFGVSHRTMETVLKRLREEGLIRCVRGTGIFVNTDVREVTNVTPRLTVMFLPQYSIFEDEPYNTLRVEAFSRGLLPVNLPMPDRYIKLSLQEKTLLTQVLKAPIRGVLYNGRGYRSEPFLDNWRNLRSVGLIKFDSENEPPGSTVLIDYEAGAEKIARHFIEQGCRRLLILAGFLHPDIPKCKKYWEKHVSTQFFNGVSRAASEAGLQKPELHYIQHPPENTDVFSPGLSDEMAFLLKKYDGIICTIDLLAYAVVAHARKLGIRVPDDLLVSAERDTAWCSKFGVNLTSLSLRYAELSKTAFDILETGGIHHEKIIPDLITRETSLRK
;
A
#
# COMPACT_ATOMS: atom_id res chain seq x y z
N MET A 1 -17.06 -20.26 -25.55
CA MET A 1 -17.38 -19.32 -26.64
C MET A 1 -16.51 -18.07 -26.43
N ASN A 2 -15.45 -17.93 -27.24
CA ASN A 2 -14.57 -16.76 -27.18
C ASN A 2 -15.20 -15.61 -27.96
N THR A 3 -15.81 -14.68 -27.27
CA THR A 3 -16.26 -13.41 -27.86
C THR A 3 -15.03 -12.53 -28.04
N LYS A 4 -14.36 -12.60 -29.20
CA LYS A 4 -13.42 -11.57 -29.63
C LYS A 4 -14.19 -10.24 -29.69
N LEU A 5 -13.91 -9.33 -28.77
CA LEU A 5 -14.33 -7.92 -28.89
C LEU A 5 -13.69 -7.36 -30.15
N VAL A 6 -14.48 -7.25 -31.22
CA VAL A 6 -14.06 -6.61 -32.46
C VAL A 6 -14.01 -5.11 -32.18
N GLN A 7 -12.80 -4.57 -32.01
CA GLN A 7 -12.61 -3.13 -31.87
C GLN A 7 -13.16 -2.40 -33.12
N SER A 8 -13.91 -1.34 -32.90
CA SER A 8 -14.43 -0.55 -34.01
C SER A 8 -13.27 0.12 -34.78
N LYS A 9 -13.44 0.30 -36.10
CA LYS A 9 -12.42 0.98 -36.93
C LYS A 9 -12.03 2.36 -36.35
N THR A 10 -12.97 3.07 -35.78
CA THR A 10 -12.76 4.37 -35.10
C THR A 10 -11.86 4.23 -33.88
N GLU A 11 -12.06 3.16 -33.08
CA GLU A 11 -11.28 2.91 -31.87
C GLU A 11 -9.83 2.52 -32.22
N LEU A 12 -9.64 1.70 -33.22
CA LEU A 12 -8.32 1.30 -33.70
C LEU A 12 -7.50 2.52 -34.17
N ILE A 13 -8.15 3.43 -34.92
CA ILE A 13 -7.49 4.65 -35.40
C ILE A 13 -7.23 5.63 -34.27
N SER A 14 -8.15 5.78 -33.30
CA SER A 14 -7.93 6.61 -32.12
C SER A 14 -6.71 6.12 -31.33
N ASN A 15 -6.58 4.82 -31.10
CA ASN A 15 -5.45 4.24 -30.41
C ASN A 15 -4.14 4.51 -31.18
N ARG A 16 -4.11 4.22 -32.47
CA ARG A 16 -2.93 4.42 -33.30
C ARG A 16 -2.48 5.89 -33.36
N LEU A 17 -3.40 6.83 -33.55
CA LEU A 17 -3.08 8.26 -33.59
C LEU A 17 -2.65 8.76 -32.20
N ARG A 18 -3.23 8.22 -31.12
CA ARG A 18 -2.76 8.47 -29.73
C ARG A 18 -1.31 8.04 -29.55
N ASP A 19 -0.96 6.83 -29.98
CA ASP A 19 0.40 6.31 -29.86
C ASP A 19 1.40 7.15 -30.67
N GLU A 20 1.01 7.61 -31.84
CA GLU A 20 1.83 8.52 -32.67
C GLU A 20 2.03 9.91 -32.02
N ILE A 21 1.02 10.43 -31.31
CA ILE A 21 1.11 11.68 -30.55
C ILE A 21 2.03 11.50 -29.35
N ILE A 22 1.81 10.45 -28.57
CA ILE A 22 2.57 10.16 -27.35
C ILE A 22 4.04 9.83 -27.68
N SER A 23 4.31 9.12 -28.78
CA SER A 23 5.68 8.82 -29.23
C SER A 23 6.44 10.02 -29.79
N GLY A 24 5.80 11.21 -29.84
CA GLY A 24 6.45 12.43 -30.30
C GLY A 24 6.62 12.54 -31.82
N ARG A 25 5.89 11.76 -32.62
CA ARG A 25 5.97 11.81 -34.10
C ARG A 25 5.70 13.19 -34.67
N PHE A 26 4.93 14.01 -33.97
CA PHE A 26 4.59 15.38 -34.39
C PHE A 26 5.52 16.41 -33.72
N THR A 27 6.81 16.38 -34.07
CA THR A 27 7.87 17.20 -33.46
C THR A 27 7.60 18.72 -33.51
N GLY A 28 6.91 19.21 -34.53
CA GLY A 28 6.43 20.59 -34.63
C GLY A 28 5.20 20.91 -33.77
N GLY A 29 4.58 19.88 -33.18
CA GLY A 29 3.34 19.97 -32.37
C GLY A 29 2.09 20.26 -33.13
N GLN A 30 2.15 20.41 -34.43
CA GLN A 30 1.01 20.53 -35.28
C GLN A 30 0.75 19.19 -35.99
N LEU A 31 -0.49 18.72 -35.92
CA LEU A 31 -0.94 17.57 -36.66
C LEU A 31 -1.24 17.95 -38.11
N PRO A 32 -1.17 17.01 -39.07
CA PRO A 32 -1.71 17.18 -40.39
C PRO A 32 -3.19 17.59 -40.35
N SER A 33 -3.68 18.20 -41.43
CA SER A 33 -5.09 18.58 -41.48
C SER A 33 -6.03 17.36 -41.33
N LYS A 34 -7.28 17.61 -40.95
CA LYS A 34 -8.31 16.57 -40.85
C LYS A 34 -8.47 15.78 -42.15
N LEU A 35 -8.31 16.44 -43.30
CA LEU A 35 -8.35 15.79 -44.62
C LEU A 35 -7.16 14.88 -44.85
N ASP A 36 -5.95 15.32 -44.54
CA ASP A 36 -4.74 14.53 -44.69
C ASP A 36 -4.72 13.32 -43.76
N LEU A 37 -5.18 13.52 -42.51
CA LEU A 37 -5.32 12.40 -41.55
C LEU A 37 -6.38 11.41 -42.04
N ALA A 38 -7.50 11.84 -42.55
CA ALA A 38 -8.53 10.95 -43.10
C ALA A 38 -8.01 10.16 -44.31
N ALA A 39 -7.27 10.81 -45.19
CA ALA A 39 -6.61 10.14 -46.33
C ALA A 39 -5.53 9.13 -45.85
N HIS A 40 -4.68 9.53 -44.90
CA HIS A 40 -3.62 8.67 -44.34
C HIS A 40 -4.17 7.39 -43.71
N PHE A 41 -5.26 7.48 -42.94
CA PHE A 41 -5.88 6.33 -42.27
C PHE A 41 -6.92 5.60 -43.13
N GLY A 42 -7.20 6.05 -44.34
CA GLY A 42 -8.18 5.44 -45.26
C GLY A 42 -9.60 5.41 -44.69
N VAL A 43 -10.04 6.55 -44.11
CA VAL A 43 -11.37 6.67 -43.50
C VAL A 43 -12.09 7.93 -43.99
N SER A 44 -13.43 7.93 -43.78
CA SER A 44 -14.25 9.09 -44.12
C SER A 44 -13.90 10.30 -43.22
N HIS A 45 -14.14 11.49 -43.73
CA HIS A 45 -13.98 12.73 -42.99
C HIS A 45 -14.77 12.75 -41.68
N ARG A 46 -15.96 12.13 -41.65
CA ARG A 46 -16.83 12.02 -40.49
C ARG A 46 -16.21 11.07 -39.43
N THR A 47 -15.59 9.98 -39.86
CA THR A 47 -14.90 9.05 -38.96
C THR A 47 -13.68 9.74 -38.31
N MET A 48 -12.88 10.46 -39.09
CA MET A 48 -11.74 11.22 -38.58
C MET A 48 -12.16 12.32 -37.61
N GLU A 49 -13.28 12.99 -37.86
CA GLU A 49 -13.83 13.98 -36.93
C GLU A 49 -14.18 13.37 -35.57
N THR A 50 -14.76 12.16 -35.55
CA THR A 50 -15.06 11.44 -34.33
C THR A 50 -13.78 11.08 -33.59
N VAL A 51 -12.74 10.62 -34.30
CA VAL A 51 -11.40 10.31 -33.73
C VAL A 51 -10.80 11.57 -33.09
N LEU A 52 -10.76 12.68 -33.81
CA LEU A 52 -10.19 13.94 -33.31
C LEU A 52 -10.99 14.52 -32.14
N LYS A 53 -12.32 14.38 -32.17
CA LYS A 53 -13.18 14.78 -31.05
C LYS A 53 -12.78 14.00 -29.77
N ARG A 54 -12.62 12.68 -29.87
CA ARG A 54 -12.20 11.82 -28.76
C ARG A 54 -10.82 12.20 -28.20
N LEU A 55 -9.82 12.37 -29.07
CA LEU A 55 -8.47 12.78 -28.65
C LEU A 55 -8.43 14.17 -28.00
N ARG A 56 -9.34 15.08 -28.41
CA ARG A 56 -9.52 16.37 -27.76
C ARG A 56 -10.16 16.24 -26.38
N GLU A 57 -11.17 15.39 -26.25
CA GLU A 57 -11.82 15.07 -24.95
C GLU A 57 -10.84 14.41 -23.99
N GLU A 58 -9.89 13.63 -24.51
CA GLU A 58 -8.78 13.05 -23.75
C GLU A 58 -7.67 14.06 -23.41
N GLY A 59 -7.77 15.32 -23.86
CA GLY A 59 -6.80 16.36 -23.61
C GLY A 59 -5.47 16.24 -24.39
N LEU A 60 -5.38 15.31 -25.36
CA LEU A 60 -4.16 15.08 -26.13
C LEU A 60 -3.92 16.14 -27.20
N ILE A 61 -4.98 16.73 -27.75
CA ILE A 61 -4.91 17.73 -28.80
C ILE A 61 -5.83 18.91 -28.52
N ARG A 62 -5.50 20.06 -29.12
CA ARG A 62 -6.35 21.25 -29.19
C ARG A 62 -6.55 21.69 -30.66
N CYS A 63 -7.73 22.15 -30.98
CA CYS A 63 -8.04 22.72 -32.31
C CYS A 63 -8.08 24.24 -32.20
N VAL A 64 -7.30 24.92 -33.01
CA VAL A 64 -7.30 26.38 -33.10
C VAL A 64 -7.94 26.76 -34.42
N ARG A 65 -9.05 27.51 -34.35
CA ARG A 65 -9.84 27.92 -35.53
C ARG A 65 -8.97 28.70 -36.51
N GLY A 66 -8.94 28.27 -37.76
CA GLY A 66 -8.15 28.89 -38.82
C GLY A 66 -6.64 28.55 -38.81
N THR A 67 -6.13 27.89 -37.76
CA THR A 67 -4.71 27.63 -37.64
C THR A 67 -4.37 26.14 -37.74
N GLY A 68 -5.21 25.25 -37.18
CA GLY A 68 -5.00 23.80 -37.31
C GLY A 68 -5.25 23.03 -36.02
N ILE A 69 -4.70 21.81 -35.99
CA ILE A 69 -4.78 20.87 -34.88
C ILE A 69 -3.38 20.77 -34.25
N PHE A 70 -3.29 20.92 -32.93
CA PHE A 70 -2.02 20.92 -32.20
C PHE A 70 -2.04 19.90 -31.07
N VAL A 71 -0.90 19.28 -30.82
CA VAL A 71 -0.67 18.52 -29.60
C VAL A 71 -0.67 19.49 -28.41
N ASN A 72 -1.33 19.13 -27.31
CA ASN A 72 -1.30 19.95 -26.10
C ASN A 72 0.12 20.07 -25.53
N THR A 73 0.46 21.24 -24.99
CA THR A 73 1.80 21.53 -24.47
C THR A 73 2.19 20.59 -23.36
N ASP A 74 1.25 20.26 -22.48
CA ASP A 74 1.45 19.34 -21.34
C ASP A 74 1.83 17.92 -21.82
N VAL A 75 1.23 17.46 -22.93
CA VAL A 75 1.58 16.16 -23.54
C VAL A 75 2.99 16.19 -24.12
N ARG A 76 3.44 17.33 -24.68
CA ARG A 76 4.79 17.51 -25.22
C ARG A 76 5.85 17.52 -24.13
N GLU A 77 5.59 18.15 -23.01
CA GLU A 77 6.50 18.14 -21.87
C GLU A 77 6.68 16.73 -21.34
N VAL A 78 5.62 15.95 -21.27
CA VAL A 78 5.66 14.54 -20.86
C VAL A 78 6.38 13.65 -21.88
N THR A 79 6.20 13.88 -23.19
CA THR A 79 6.84 13.04 -24.24
C THR A 79 8.33 13.30 -24.39
N ASN A 80 8.84 14.47 -23.98
CA ASN A 80 10.29 14.78 -23.99
C ASN A 80 11.01 14.33 -22.71
N VAL A 81 10.29 13.82 -21.71
CA VAL A 81 10.88 13.29 -20.50
C VAL A 81 11.22 11.82 -20.74
N THR A 82 12.52 11.49 -20.76
CA THR A 82 12.92 10.09 -20.64
C THR A 82 12.46 9.58 -19.28
N PRO A 83 11.50 8.66 -19.20
CA PRO A 83 10.97 8.21 -17.93
C PRO A 83 12.09 7.56 -17.11
N ARG A 84 12.32 8.08 -15.92
CA ARG A 84 13.23 7.46 -14.96
C ARG A 84 12.46 6.41 -14.20
N LEU A 85 12.87 5.17 -14.29
CA LEU A 85 12.19 4.07 -13.63
C LEU A 85 12.54 4.01 -12.14
N THR A 86 11.53 3.79 -11.33
CA THR A 86 11.69 3.34 -9.93
C THR A 86 11.01 1.99 -9.80
N VAL A 87 11.79 0.98 -9.40
CA VAL A 87 11.27 -0.37 -9.20
C VAL A 87 10.75 -0.49 -7.79
N MET A 88 9.55 -1.03 -7.65
CA MET A 88 8.92 -1.31 -6.37
C MET A 88 8.67 -2.81 -6.23
N PHE A 89 9.02 -3.35 -5.07
CA PHE A 89 8.72 -4.73 -4.69
C PHE A 89 7.80 -4.68 -3.47
N LEU A 90 6.54 -4.39 -3.72
CA LEU A 90 5.52 -4.34 -2.70
C LEU A 90 4.63 -5.57 -2.83
N PRO A 91 4.27 -6.21 -1.72
CA PRO A 91 3.34 -7.32 -1.78
C PRO A 91 1.97 -6.83 -2.29
N GLN A 92 1.40 -7.57 -3.22
CA GLN A 92 0.04 -7.34 -3.72
C GLN A 92 -0.97 -8.18 -2.92
N TYR A 93 -0.89 -8.12 -1.59
CA TYR A 93 -1.54 -9.15 -0.76
C TYR A 93 -2.98 -8.91 -0.44
N SER A 94 -3.57 -7.80 -0.72
CA SER A 94 -4.99 -7.68 -0.44
C SER A 94 -5.59 -6.37 -0.88
N ILE A 95 -6.90 -6.41 -1.04
CA ILE A 95 -7.81 -5.27 -1.06
C ILE A 95 -7.63 -4.30 0.15
N PHE A 96 -6.75 -4.60 1.08
CA PHE A 96 -6.48 -3.83 2.30
C PHE A 96 -5.13 -3.10 2.30
N GLU A 97 -4.23 -3.35 1.35
CA GLU A 97 -2.87 -2.81 1.35
C GLU A 97 -2.59 -1.86 0.17
N ASP A 98 -3.61 -1.35 -0.50
CA ASP A 98 -3.45 -0.46 -1.66
C ASP A 98 -2.94 0.94 -1.28
N GLU A 99 -3.15 1.40 -0.04
CA GLU A 99 -2.82 2.75 0.37
C GLU A 99 -1.30 3.03 0.33
N PRO A 100 -0.42 2.18 0.87
CA PRO A 100 1.03 2.39 0.74
C PRO A 100 1.49 2.46 -0.71
N TYR A 101 0.95 1.57 -1.56
CA TYR A 101 1.28 1.57 -2.98
C TYR A 101 0.79 2.84 -3.68
N ASN A 102 -0.41 3.28 -3.39
CA ASN A 102 -0.99 4.47 -3.99
C ASN A 102 -0.23 5.73 -3.59
N THR A 103 0.16 5.90 -2.33
CA THR A 103 0.95 7.04 -1.87
C THR A 103 2.34 7.06 -2.50
N LEU A 104 3.02 5.91 -2.59
CA LEU A 104 4.31 5.77 -3.27
C LEU A 104 4.20 6.08 -4.76
N ARG A 105 3.14 5.63 -5.42
CA ARG A 105 2.88 5.91 -6.84
C ARG A 105 2.67 7.39 -7.08
N VAL A 106 1.86 8.06 -6.28
CA VAL A 106 1.61 9.50 -6.38
C VAL A 106 2.91 10.28 -6.18
N GLU A 107 3.68 9.93 -5.16
CA GLU A 107 4.97 10.58 -4.88
C GLU A 107 5.98 10.36 -6.02
N ALA A 108 6.05 9.15 -6.59
CA ALA A 108 6.90 8.87 -7.75
C ALA A 108 6.55 9.77 -8.95
N PHE A 109 5.27 9.84 -9.30
CA PHE A 109 4.82 10.68 -10.42
C PHE A 109 5.09 12.16 -10.18
N SER A 110 4.91 12.68 -8.97
CA SER A 110 5.21 14.08 -8.64
C SER A 110 6.68 14.44 -8.86
N ARG A 111 7.58 13.45 -8.83
CA ARG A 111 9.02 13.59 -9.07
C ARG A 111 9.45 13.20 -10.50
N GLY A 112 8.51 12.98 -11.40
CA GLY A 112 8.80 12.56 -12.79
C GLY A 112 9.37 11.14 -12.89
N LEU A 113 9.06 10.28 -11.92
CA LEU A 113 9.48 8.88 -11.90
C LEU A 113 8.32 7.98 -12.32
N LEU A 114 8.61 6.95 -13.11
CA LEU A 114 7.64 5.91 -13.46
C LEU A 114 7.79 4.71 -12.50
N PRO A 115 6.84 4.48 -11.59
CA PRO A 115 6.89 3.35 -10.68
C PRO A 115 6.50 2.06 -11.40
N VAL A 116 7.33 1.03 -11.26
CA VAL A 116 7.06 -0.33 -11.76
C VAL A 116 7.01 -1.27 -10.58
N ASN A 117 5.82 -1.81 -10.28
CA ASN A 117 5.68 -2.79 -9.21
C ASN A 117 5.93 -4.20 -9.75
N LEU A 118 6.85 -4.91 -9.10
CA LEU A 118 7.23 -6.27 -9.44
C LEU A 118 6.94 -7.19 -8.24
N PRO A 119 6.59 -8.46 -8.49
CA PRO A 119 6.44 -9.43 -7.42
C PRO A 119 7.78 -9.64 -6.72
N MET A 120 7.79 -9.47 -5.39
CA MET A 120 8.95 -9.81 -4.59
C MET A 120 8.96 -11.30 -4.27
N PRO A 121 10.07 -12.00 -4.51
CA PRO A 121 10.23 -13.35 -4.01
C PRO A 121 10.32 -13.28 -2.49
N ASP A 122 9.29 -13.77 -1.84
CA ASP A 122 9.29 -13.97 -0.39
C ASP A 122 9.28 -15.47 -0.06
N ARG A 123 9.16 -15.80 1.23
CA ARG A 123 9.12 -17.20 1.66
C ARG A 123 7.95 -18.01 1.08
N TYR A 124 6.93 -17.32 0.57
CA TYR A 124 5.70 -17.91 0.03
C TYR A 124 5.71 -18.00 -1.50
N ILE A 125 6.50 -17.15 -2.15
CA ILE A 125 6.57 -17.05 -3.61
C ILE A 125 7.90 -17.62 -4.09
N LYS A 126 7.87 -18.81 -4.70
CA LYS A 126 9.02 -19.40 -5.37
C LYS A 126 8.99 -18.96 -6.84
N LEU A 127 9.89 -18.06 -7.20
CA LEU A 127 10.04 -17.65 -8.59
C LEU A 127 10.66 -18.78 -9.43
N SER A 128 10.11 -18.97 -10.61
CA SER A 128 10.70 -19.83 -11.65
C SER A 128 12.02 -19.25 -12.15
N LEU A 129 12.82 -20.06 -12.82
CA LEU A 129 14.08 -19.60 -13.44
C LEU A 129 13.83 -18.48 -14.45
N GLN A 130 12.74 -18.57 -15.22
CA GLN A 130 12.35 -17.55 -16.20
C GLN A 130 12.05 -16.22 -15.54
N GLU A 131 11.26 -16.20 -14.46
CA GLU A 131 10.93 -14.99 -13.72
C GLU A 131 12.20 -14.35 -13.09
N LYS A 132 13.08 -15.16 -12.49
CA LYS A 132 14.37 -14.69 -11.97
C LYS A 132 15.23 -14.05 -13.06
N THR A 133 15.25 -14.64 -14.25
CA THR A 133 16.00 -14.12 -15.40
C THR A 133 15.43 -12.77 -15.86
N LEU A 134 14.10 -12.65 -15.97
CA LEU A 134 13.44 -11.41 -16.35
C LEU A 134 13.67 -10.30 -15.32
N LEU A 135 13.53 -10.60 -14.04
CA LEU A 135 13.80 -9.64 -12.96
C LEU A 135 15.26 -9.15 -13.00
N THR A 136 16.21 -10.06 -13.24
CA THR A 136 17.62 -9.69 -13.40
C THR A 136 17.84 -8.74 -14.58
N GLN A 137 17.12 -8.92 -15.68
CA GLN A 137 17.21 -8.02 -16.85
C GLN A 137 16.61 -6.65 -16.55
N VAL A 138 15.44 -6.61 -15.87
CA VAL A 138 14.81 -5.34 -15.44
C VAL A 138 15.77 -4.54 -14.54
N LEU A 139 16.45 -5.22 -13.60
CA LEU A 139 17.37 -4.56 -12.68
C LEU A 139 18.68 -4.06 -13.36
N LYS A 140 18.96 -4.48 -14.60
CA LYS A 140 20.04 -3.91 -15.44
C LYS A 140 19.61 -2.66 -16.19
N ALA A 141 18.31 -2.37 -16.27
CA ALA A 141 17.82 -1.15 -16.88
C ALA A 141 18.25 0.09 -16.07
N PRO A 142 18.29 1.29 -16.68
CA PRO A 142 18.61 2.53 -15.96
C PRO A 142 17.48 2.90 -15.01
N ILE A 143 17.48 2.30 -13.82
CA ILE A 143 16.53 2.60 -12.75
C ILE A 143 17.13 3.59 -11.75
N ARG A 144 16.27 4.47 -11.19
CA ARG A 144 16.69 5.48 -10.22
C ARG A 144 16.95 4.87 -8.84
N GLY A 145 16.13 3.88 -8.46
CA GLY A 145 16.25 3.19 -7.20
C GLY A 145 15.20 2.10 -7.01
N VAL A 146 15.30 1.41 -5.91
CA VAL A 146 14.44 0.28 -5.54
C VAL A 146 13.78 0.57 -4.21
N LEU A 147 12.45 0.47 -4.17
CA LEU A 147 11.65 0.48 -2.96
C LEU A 147 11.13 -0.94 -2.69
N TYR A 148 11.26 -1.44 -1.49
CA TYR A 148 10.81 -2.79 -1.18
C TYR A 148 10.21 -2.88 0.22
N ASN A 149 9.21 -3.76 0.40
CA ASN A 149 8.69 -4.07 1.72
C ASN A 149 9.62 -5.11 2.37
N GLY A 150 10.11 -4.80 3.57
CA GLY A 150 11.02 -5.67 4.30
C GLY A 150 10.40 -6.93 4.90
N ARG A 151 9.07 -7.10 4.78
CA ARG A 151 8.39 -8.28 5.29
C ARG A 151 8.80 -9.53 4.52
N GLY A 152 9.38 -10.50 5.23
CA GLY A 152 9.77 -11.76 4.62
C GLY A 152 10.92 -11.66 3.62
N TYR A 153 11.62 -10.51 3.57
CA TYR A 153 12.80 -10.34 2.73
C TYR A 153 13.78 -11.49 2.90
N ARG A 154 14.21 -12.06 1.79
CA ARG A 154 15.28 -13.06 1.73
C ARG A 154 16.39 -12.57 0.81
N SER A 155 17.63 -12.84 1.20
CA SER A 155 18.75 -12.66 0.30
C SER A 155 18.69 -13.73 -0.80
N GLU A 156 18.38 -13.29 -2.01
CA GLU A 156 18.40 -14.14 -3.21
C GLU A 156 19.57 -13.70 -4.09
N PRO A 157 20.43 -14.61 -4.56
CA PRO A 157 21.63 -14.22 -5.32
C PRO A 157 21.33 -13.38 -6.56
N PHE A 158 20.20 -13.56 -7.22
CA PHE A 158 19.83 -12.76 -8.38
C PHE A 158 19.41 -11.32 -8.01
N LEU A 159 19.08 -11.07 -6.74
CA LEU A 159 18.80 -9.73 -6.19
C LEU A 159 20.07 -9.02 -5.70
N ASP A 160 21.21 -9.69 -5.65
CA ASP A 160 22.47 -9.08 -5.24
C ASP A 160 22.88 -7.90 -6.14
N ASN A 161 22.37 -7.85 -7.36
CA ASN A 161 22.47 -6.68 -8.24
C ASN A 161 21.86 -5.40 -7.63
N TRP A 162 20.96 -5.50 -6.65
CA TRP A 162 20.41 -4.34 -5.92
C TRP A 162 21.48 -3.63 -5.08
N ARG A 163 22.48 -4.35 -4.64
CA ARG A 163 23.54 -3.79 -3.77
C ARG A 163 24.24 -2.61 -4.42
N ASN A 164 24.21 -2.54 -5.75
CA ASN A 164 24.76 -1.45 -6.52
C ASN A 164 23.73 -0.35 -6.84
N LEU A 165 22.46 -0.55 -6.43
CA LEU A 165 21.38 0.40 -6.61
C LEU A 165 21.04 1.07 -5.29
N ARG A 166 20.60 2.31 -5.35
CA ARG A 166 19.98 2.94 -4.19
C ARG A 166 18.69 2.18 -3.84
N SER A 167 18.58 1.73 -2.62
CA SER A 167 17.43 0.95 -2.18
C SER A 167 16.93 1.41 -0.81
N VAL A 168 15.61 1.37 -0.63
CA VAL A 168 14.96 1.73 0.63
C VAL A 168 13.96 0.64 1.00
N GLY A 169 14.19 0.02 2.15
CA GLY A 169 13.24 -0.90 2.79
C GLY A 169 12.15 -0.12 3.52
N LEU A 170 10.90 -0.52 3.33
CA LEU A 170 9.73 0.25 3.75
C LEU A 170 8.88 -0.48 4.78
N ILE A 171 8.16 0.30 5.60
CA ILE A 171 7.07 -0.08 6.50
C ILE A 171 7.59 -0.89 7.69
N LYS A 172 8.08 -2.09 7.46
CA LYS A 172 8.62 -2.98 8.49
C LYS A 172 9.70 -3.87 7.92
N PHE A 173 10.62 -4.30 8.78
CA PHE A 173 11.67 -5.22 8.43
C PHE A 173 11.72 -6.31 9.48
N ASP A 174 11.05 -7.42 9.22
CA ASP A 174 10.93 -8.58 10.10
C ASP A 174 11.66 -9.82 9.54
N SER A 175 12.72 -9.59 8.76
CA SER A 175 13.57 -10.64 8.20
C SER A 175 14.75 -10.97 9.11
N GLU A 176 15.28 -12.19 8.96
CA GLU A 176 16.52 -12.62 9.57
C GLU A 176 17.75 -11.90 8.97
N ASN A 177 17.62 -11.40 7.74
CA ASN A 177 18.68 -10.70 7.02
C ASN A 177 18.64 -9.21 7.32
N GLU A 178 19.80 -8.55 7.22
CA GLU A 178 19.87 -7.09 7.26
C GLU A 178 19.35 -6.49 5.94
N PRO A 179 18.74 -5.31 5.99
CA PRO A 179 18.25 -4.65 4.79
C PRO A 179 19.41 -4.21 3.88
N PRO A 180 19.30 -4.40 2.57
CA PRO A 180 20.34 -3.98 1.62
C PRO A 180 20.27 -2.47 1.33
N GLY A 181 20.51 -1.62 2.28
CA GLY A 181 20.48 -0.17 2.08
C GLY A 181 19.72 0.59 3.15
N SER A 182 19.14 1.71 2.76
CA SER A 182 18.37 2.56 3.67
C SER A 182 17.04 1.94 4.09
N THR A 183 16.46 2.43 5.19
CA THR A 183 15.12 2.02 5.64
C THR A 183 14.28 3.21 6.07
N VAL A 184 12.98 3.13 5.78
CA VAL A 184 11.95 4.01 6.37
C VAL A 184 10.88 3.11 6.97
N LEU A 185 10.91 2.95 8.27
CA LEU A 185 10.07 1.99 8.99
C LEU A 185 9.00 2.70 9.80
N ILE A 186 7.89 2.02 10.02
CA ILE A 186 6.86 2.47 10.96
C ILE A 186 7.30 2.11 12.38
N ASP A 187 7.25 3.06 13.30
CA ASP A 187 7.47 2.83 14.73
C ASP A 187 6.19 2.32 15.40
N TYR A 188 5.93 1.04 15.21
CA TYR A 188 4.75 0.39 15.80
C TYR A 188 4.79 0.37 17.32
N GLU A 189 5.96 0.36 17.93
CA GLU A 189 6.11 0.42 19.39
C GLU A 189 5.61 1.75 19.93
N ALA A 190 6.06 2.87 19.35
CA ALA A 190 5.60 4.20 19.72
C ALA A 190 4.10 4.40 19.42
N GLY A 191 3.60 3.85 18.32
CA GLY A 191 2.17 3.88 17.98
C GLY A 191 1.32 3.13 19.01
N ALA A 192 1.72 1.91 19.37
CA ALA A 192 1.02 1.09 20.34
C ALA A 192 1.03 1.71 21.76
N GLU A 193 2.12 2.36 22.12
CA GLU A 193 2.21 3.13 23.36
C GLU A 193 1.18 4.27 23.40
N LYS A 194 0.99 5.02 22.31
CA LYS A 194 -0.04 6.06 22.22
C LYS A 194 -1.45 5.49 22.43
N ILE A 195 -1.78 4.33 21.83
CA ILE A 195 -3.07 3.67 22.05
C ILE A 195 -3.24 3.31 23.53
N ALA A 196 -2.24 2.67 24.11
CA ALA A 196 -2.30 2.22 25.50
C ALA A 196 -2.48 3.39 26.48
N ARG A 197 -1.74 4.49 26.31
CA ARG A 197 -1.91 5.69 27.12
C ARG A 197 -3.33 6.25 27.00
N HIS A 198 -3.84 6.37 25.79
CA HIS A 198 -5.21 6.79 25.57
C HIS A 198 -6.22 5.88 26.27
N PHE A 199 -6.08 4.56 26.17
CA PHE A 199 -6.98 3.62 26.85
C PHE A 199 -6.91 3.74 28.36
N ILE A 200 -5.71 3.92 28.93
CA ILE A 200 -5.49 4.11 30.37
C ILE A 200 -6.13 5.43 30.84
N GLU A 201 -6.00 6.51 30.06
CA GLU A 201 -6.68 7.79 30.31
C GLU A 201 -8.20 7.66 30.28
N GLN A 202 -8.72 6.79 29.40
CA GLN A 202 -10.16 6.44 29.36
C GLN A 202 -10.58 5.45 30.46
N GLY A 203 -9.68 5.11 31.37
CA GLY A 203 -9.98 4.29 32.56
C GLY A 203 -9.79 2.79 32.39
N CYS A 204 -9.20 2.30 31.30
CA CYS A 204 -8.85 0.88 31.16
C CYS A 204 -7.78 0.46 32.16
N ARG A 205 -7.88 -0.77 32.65
CA ARG A 205 -6.94 -1.37 33.59
C ARG A 205 -6.39 -2.73 33.13
N ARG A 206 -7.10 -3.42 32.24
CA ARG A 206 -6.75 -4.76 31.74
C ARG A 206 -6.70 -4.74 30.23
N LEU A 207 -5.47 -4.74 29.70
CA LEU A 207 -5.22 -4.57 28.29
C LEU A 207 -4.87 -5.90 27.62
N LEU A 208 -5.49 -6.15 26.47
CA LEU A 208 -5.22 -7.26 25.57
C LEU A 208 -4.72 -6.73 24.23
N ILE A 209 -3.65 -7.31 23.71
CA ILE A 209 -3.25 -7.16 22.33
C ILE A 209 -3.75 -8.37 21.56
N LEU A 210 -4.62 -8.14 20.61
CA LEU A 210 -5.18 -9.18 19.76
C LEU A 210 -4.51 -9.11 18.39
N ALA A 211 -3.62 -10.07 18.14
CA ALA A 211 -2.87 -10.15 16.90
C ALA A 211 -3.59 -11.01 15.86
N GLY A 212 -3.38 -10.67 14.59
CA GLY A 212 -3.88 -11.47 13.48
C GLY A 212 -3.29 -12.87 13.43
N PHE A 213 -3.70 -13.64 12.44
CA PHE A 213 -3.36 -15.06 12.31
C PHE A 213 -1.85 -15.32 12.27
N LEU A 214 -1.42 -16.33 13.05
CA LEU A 214 -0.10 -16.92 12.91
C LEU A 214 -0.07 -17.86 11.71
N HIS A 215 0.81 -17.57 10.73
CA HIS A 215 1.04 -18.54 9.67
C HIS A 215 1.90 -19.71 10.20
N PRO A 216 1.59 -20.98 9.86
CA PRO A 216 2.31 -22.14 10.38
C PRO A 216 3.82 -22.12 10.03
N ASP A 217 4.22 -21.47 8.94
CA ASP A 217 5.60 -21.37 8.48
C ASP A 217 6.38 -20.18 9.03
N ILE A 218 5.87 -19.49 10.05
CA ILE A 218 6.60 -18.37 10.67
C ILE A 218 7.93 -18.87 11.26
N PRO A 219 9.05 -18.16 10.99
CA PRO A 219 10.34 -18.53 11.55
C PRO A 219 10.30 -18.57 13.07
N LYS A 220 10.84 -19.64 13.65
CA LYS A 220 10.96 -19.79 15.10
C LYS A 220 12.21 -19.09 15.68
N CYS A 221 12.85 -18.19 14.91
CA CYS A 221 14.05 -17.53 15.36
C CYS A 221 13.73 -16.27 16.19
N LYS A 222 14.50 -16.08 17.26
CA LYS A 222 14.33 -14.96 18.19
C LYS A 222 14.42 -13.59 17.48
N LYS A 223 15.40 -13.42 16.58
CA LYS A 223 15.64 -12.18 15.82
C LYS A 223 14.41 -11.76 14.99
N TYR A 224 13.69 -12.73 14.41
CA TYR A 224 12.43 -12.45 13.69
C TYR A 224 11.36 -11.90 14.62
N TRP A 225 11.14 -12.57 15.76
CA TRP A 225 10.12 -12.19 16.72
C TRP A 225 10.39 -10.86 17.39
N GLU A 226 11.64 -10.51 17.66
CA GLU A 226 12.01 -9.20 18.18
C GLU A 226 11.60 -8.05 17.26
N LYS A 227 11.61 -8.27 15.94
CA LYS A 227 11.23 -7.28 14.92
C LYS A 227 9.75 -7.39 14.51
N HIS A 228 9.03 -8.41 14.95
CA HIS A 228 7.64 -8.63 14.53
C HIS A 228 6.71 -7.56 15.08
N VAL A 229 5.73 -7.13 14.27
CA VAL A 229 4.80 -6.04 14.63
C VAL A 229 4.08 -6.29 15.94
N SER A 230 3.57 -7.52 16.18
CA SER A 230 2.89 -7.86 17.42
C SER A 230 3.79 -7.75 18.65
N THR A 231 5.09 -8.05 18.53
CA THR A 231 6.07 -7.86 19.60
C THR A 231 6.31 -6.37 19.87
N GLN A 232 6.39 -5.55 18.81
CA GLN A 232 6.51 -4.09 18.96
C GLN A 232 5.27 -3.52 19.64
N PHE A 233 4.06 -3.97 19.27
CA PHE A 233 2.83 -3.61 19.96
C PHE A 233 2.88 -4.00 21.45
N PHE A 234 3.29 -5.24 21.73
CA PHE A 234 3.40 -5.71 23.09
C PHE A 234 4.39 -4.88 23.93
N ASN A 235 5.53 -4.49 23.36
CA ASN A 235 6.52 -3.66 24.04
C ASN A 235 5.96 -2.26 24.34
N GLY A 236 5.36 -1.60 23.37
CA GLY A 236 4.77 -0.26 23.54
C GLY A 236 3.64 -0.25 24.57
N VAL A 237 2.71 -1.20 24.48
CA VAL A 237 1.61 -1.33 25.45
C VAL A 237 2.15 -1.67 26.86
N SER A 238 3.15 -2.56 26.93
CA SER A 238 3.76 -2.93 28.23
C SER A 238 4.45 -1.76 28.90
N ARG A 239 5.09 -0.87 28.13
CA ARG A 239 5.73 0.34 28.66
C ARG A 239 4.68 1.26 29.28
N ALA A 240 3.62 1.59 28.52
CA ALA A 240 2.56 2.45 29.04
C ALA A 240 1.85 1.86 30.26
N ALA A 241 1.57 0.54 30.24
CA ALA A 241 0.96 -0.14 31.38
C ALA A 241 1.85 -0.12 32.64
N SER A 242 3.15 -0.36 32.48
CA SER A 242 4.14 -0.32 33.58
C SER A 242 4.23 1.06 34.22
N GLU A 243 4.29 2.11 33.41
CA GLU A 243 4.34 3.50 33.89
C GLU A 243 3.06 3.90 34.65
N ALA A 244 1.92 3.31 34.28
CA ALA A 244 0.65 3.52 34.95
C ALA A 244 0.41 2.58 36.16
N GLY A 245 1.38 1.72 36.49
CA GLY A 245 1.26 0.75 37.58
C GLY A 245 0.27 -0.37 37.31
N LEU A 246 -0.03 -0.66 36.05
CA LEU A 246 -0.96 -1.72 35.64
C LEU A 246 -0.25 -3.05 35.44
N GLN A 247 -1.04 -4.12 35.44
CA GLN A 247 -0.53 -5.44 35.07
C GLN A 247 -0.06 -5.46 33.61
N LYS A 248 0.92 -6.31 33.34
CA LYS A 248 1.45 -6.55 32.00
C LYS A 248 0.33 -6.99 31.05
N PRO A 249 0.23 -6.43 29.83
CA PRO A 249 -0.79 -6.82 28.87
C PRO A 249 -0.59 -8.27 28.45
N GLU A 250 -1.67 -8.89 27.98
CA GLU A 250 -1.60 -10.19 27.32
C GLU A 250 -1.50 -10.01 25.80
N LEU A 251 -0.72 -10.84 25.13
CA LEU A 251 -0.66 -10.93 23.67
C LEU A 251 -1.28 -12.25 23.25
N HIS A 252 -2.40 -12.16 22.52
CA HIS A 252 -3.13 -13.31 22.03
C HIS A 252 -3.16 -13.33 20.51
N TYR A 253 -2.89 -14.49 19.92
CA TYR A 253 -2.97 -14.69 18.47
C TYR A 253 -4.21 -15.46 18.10
N ILE A 254 -4.98 -14.94 17.17
CA ILE A 254 -6.10 -15.69 16.61
C ILE A 254 -5.55 -16.82 15.76
N GLN A 255 -6.05 -18.03 16.01
CA GLN A 255 -5.74 -19.17 15.17
C GLN A 255 -6.37 -19.01 13.79
N HIS A 256 -5.67 -19.48 12.74
CA HIS A 256 -6.17 -19.41 11.39
C HIS A 256 -7.54 -20.08 11.30
N PRO A 257 -8.57 -19.41 10.77
CA PRO A 257 -9.84 -20.07 10.57
C PRO A 257 -9.65 -21.30 9.66
N PRO A 258 -10.38 -22.39 9.88
CA PRO A 258 -10.40 -23.50 8.94
C PRO A 258 -10.72 -22.99 7.54
N GLU A 259 -10.09 -23.60 6.52
CA GLU A 259 -10.37 -23.33 5.11
C GLU A 259 -11.89 -23.36 4.90
N ASN A 260 -12.51 -22.27 4.47
CA ASN A 260 -13.95 -22.02 4.29
C ASN A 260 -14.66 -21.18 5.36
N THR A 261 -13.98 -20.58 6.32
CA THR A 261 -14.61 -19.59 7.19
C THR A 261 -14.60 -18.22 6.50
N ASP A 262 -15.77 -17.59 6.46
CA ASP A 262 -15.91 -16.22 5.99
C ASP A 262 -14.99 -15.31 6.81
N VAL A 263 -14.06 -14.61 6.13
CA VAL A 263 -13.10 -13.68 6.73
C VAL A 263 -13.83 -12.59 7.55
N PHE A 264 -15.08 -12.29 7.19
CA PHE A 264 -15.96 -11.32 7.85
C PHE A 264 -16.68 -11.88 9.09
N SER A 265 -16.68 -13.19 9.25
CA SER A 265 -17.24 -13.90 10.39
C SER A 265 -16.20 -14.91 10.85
N PRO A 266 -15.04 -14.50 11.33
CA PRO A 266 -14.19 -15.42 12.04
C PRO A 266 -15.10 -15.95 13.15
N GLY A 267 -15.39 -17.26 13.13
CA GLY A 267 -16.14 -17.92 14.18
C GLY A 267 -15.42 -17.63 15.49
N LEU A 268 -15.76 -16.52 16.10
CA LEU A 268 -15.20 -16.10 17.36
C LEU A 268 -15.67 -17.13 18.36
N SER A 269 -14.75 -18.01 18.70
CA SER A 269 -14.92 -19.15 19.58
C SER A 269 -15.38 -18.70 20.97
N ASP A 270 -15.79 -19.65 21.78
CA ASP A 270 -16.05 -19.44 23.22
C ASP A 270 -14.86 -18.78 23.92
N GLU A 271 -13.64 -19.03 23.44
CA GLU A 271 -12.40 -18.35 23.86
C GLU A 271 -12.47 -16.84 23.66
N MET A 272 -12.94 -16.36 22.51
CA MET A 272 -13.10 -14.92 22.27
C MET A 272 -14.15 -14.32 23.19
N ALA A 273 -15.27 -15.00 23.41
CA ALA A 273 -16.29 -14.54 24.35
C ALA A 273 -15.72 -14.41 25.78
N PHE A 274 -14.81 -15.29 26.18
CA PHE A 274 -14.10 -15.20 27.45
C PHE A 274 -13.16 -13.98 27.48
N LEU A 275 -12.37 -13.76 26.44
CA LEU A 275 -11.44 -12.63 26.32
C LEU A 275 -12.18 -11.28 26.39
N LEU A 276 -13.31 -11.14 25.66
CA LEU A 276 -14.13 -9.93 25.67
C LEU A 276 -14.70 -9.56 27.05
N LYS A 277 -14.91 -10.55 27.93
CA LYS A 277 -15.37 -10.34 29.31
C LYS A 277 -14.22 -10.10 30.28
N LYS A 278 -13.02 -10.61 29.98
CA LYS A 278 -11.85 -10.53 30.84
C LYS A 278 -11.16 -9.18 30.76
N TYR A 279 -11.12 -8.55 29.60
CA TYR A 279 -10.39 -7.30 29.33
C TYR A 279 -11.35 -6.12 29.15
N ASP A 280 -10.89 -4.91 29.49
CA ASP A 280 -11.62 -3.67 29.30
C ASP A 280 -11.02 -2.78 28.19
N GLY A 281 -9.88 -3.19 27.62
CA GLY A 281 -9.26 -2.60 26.44
C GLY A 281 -8.65 -3.66 25.52
N ILE A 282 -9.07 -3.70 24.25
CA ILE A 282 -8.52 -4.59 23.23
C ILE A 282 -7.90 -3.78 22.10
N ILE A 283 -6.61 -4.02 21.87
CA ILE A 283 -5.79 -3.40 20.83
C ILE A 283 -5.57 -4.43 19.73
N CYS A 284 -6.21 -4.24 18.58
CA CYS A 284 -6.11 -5.15 17.44
C CYS A 284 -5.01 -4.70 16.48
N THR A 285 -4.23 -5.65 15.97
CA THR A 285 -3.15 -5.37 14.98
C THR A 285 -3.66 -5.37 13.53
N ILE A 286 -4.98 -5.40 13.31
CA ILE A 286 -5.63 -5.34 12.00
C ILE A 286 -7.02 -4.71 12.16
N ASP A 287 -7.39 -3.75 11.31
CA ASP A 287 -8.69 -3.07 11.34
C ASP A 287 -9.88 -4.05 11.21
N LEU A 288 -9.77 -5.03 10.32
CA LEU A 288 -10.81 -6.04 10.14
C LEU A 288 -11.06 -6.85 11.41
N LEU A 289 -10.01 -7.16 12.16
CA LEU A 289 -10.10 -7.86 13.43
C LEU A 289 -10.81 -7.01 14.48
N ALA A 290 -10.49 -5.73 14.55
CA ALA A 290 -11.17 -4.79 15.45
C ALA A 290 -12.66 -4.68 15.12
N TYR A 291 -13.00 -4.63 13.83
CA TYR A 291 -14.39 -4.68 13.40
C TYR A 291 -15.11 -5.96 13.88
N ALA A 292 -14.48 -7.13 13.70
CA ALA A 292 -15.02 -8.40 14.16
C ALA A 292 -15.21 -8.43 15.69
N VAL A 293 -14.27 -7.89 16.45
CA VAL A 293 -14.34 -7.74 17.91
C VAL A 293 -15.55 -6.90 18.32
N VAL A 294 -15.74 -5.72 17.70
CA VAL A 294 -16.90 -4.85 17.99
C VAL A 294 -18.22 -5.53 17.65
N ALA A 295 -18.29 -6.19 16.49
CA ALA A 295 -19.49 -6.91 16.08
C ALA A 295 -19.83 -8.05 17.06
N HIS A 296 -18.83 -8.76 17.58
CA HIS A 296 -19.03 -9.84 18.54
C HIS A 296 -19.39 -9.31 19.94
N ALA A 297 -18.75 -8.26 20.39
CA ALA A 297 -19.09 -7.58 21.64
C ALA A 297 -20.57 -7.17 21.67
N ARG A 298 -21.08 -6.57 20.57
CA ARG A 298 -22.49 -6.23 20.41
C ARG A 298 -23.42 -7.45 20.56
N LYS A 299 -23.07 -8.59 19.95
CA LYS A 299 -23.86 -9.84 20.09
C LYS A 299 -23.93 -10.37 21.54
N LEU A 300 -22.87 -10.10 22.31
CA LEU A 300 -22.76 -10.48 23.72
C LEU A 300 -23.37 -9.43 24.69
N GLY A 301 -23.89 -8.33 24.16
CA GLY A 301 -24.44 -7.24 24.98
C GLY A 301 -23.37 -6.40 25.67
N ILE A 302 -22.10 -6.51 25.24
CA ILE A 302 -20.97 -5.70 25.74
C ILE A 302 -20.98 -4.37 24.99
N ARG A 303 -21.04 -3.27 25.73
CA ARG A 303 -21.10 -1.93 25.14
C ARG A 303 -19.70 -1.45 24.81
N VAL A 304 -19.50 -1.01 23.57
CA VAL A 304 -18.29 -0.33 23.10
C VAL A 304 -18.68 1.14 22.86
N PRO A 305 -18.04 2.12 23.53
CA PRO A 305 -16.83 2.03 24.35
C PRO A 305 -17.03 1.82 25.86
N ASP A 306 -18.27 1.83 26.39
CA ASP A 306 -18.54 1.94 27.83
C ASP A 306 -17.94 0.78 28.67
N ASP A 307 -18.16 -0.46 28.22
CA ASP A 307 -17.66 -1.66 28.90
C ASP A 307 -16.32 -2.13 28.35
N LEU A 308 -16.05 -1.88 27.04
CA LEU A 308 -14.87 -2.33 26.32
C LEU A 308 -14.39 -1.27 25.35
N LEU A 309 -13.13 -0.85 25.45
CA LEU A 309 -12.47 -0.03 24.43
C LEU A 309 -11.84 -0.92 23.35
N VAL A 310 -11.96 -0.52 22.09
CA VAL A 310 -11.39 -1.24 20.95
C VAL A 310 -10.64 -0.28 20.05
N SER A 311 -9.42 -0.66 19.66
CA SER A 311 -8.63 0.06 18.64
C SER A 311 -8.09 -0.89 17.59
N ALA A 312 -7.64 -0.29 16.49
CA ALA A 312 -7.10 -0.96 15.34
C ALA A 312 -5.74 -0.38 14.92
N GLU A 313 -5.19 -0.87 13.81
CA GLU A 313 -3.98 -0.41 13.16
C GLU A 313 -4.25 -0.13 11.67
N ARG A 314 -3.59 0.87 11.10
CA ARG A 314 -3.55 1.28 9.68
C ARG A 314 -4.55 2.34 9.25
N ASP A 315 -5.63 2.57 9.97
CA ASP A 315 -6.66 3.57 9.65
C ASP A 315 -7.22 3.42 8.22
N THR A 316 -7.48 2.17 7.82
CA THR A 316 -8.05 1.88 6.51
C THR A 316 -9.52 2.30 6.41
N ALA A 317 -10.07 2.23 5.20
CA ALA A 317 -11.50 2.50 4.98
C ALA A 317 -12.46 1.66 5.84
N TRP A 318 -12.00 0.56 6.45
CA TRP A 318 -12.77 -0.25 7.39
C TRP A 318 -13.07 0.48 8.70
N CYS A 319 -12.24 1.44 9.09
CA CYS A 319 -12.41 2.19 10.33
C CYS A 319 -13.68 3.04 10.37
N SER A 320 -14.26 3.36 9.22
CA SER A 320 -15.49 4.19 9.13
C SER A 320 -16.63 3.52 8.36
N LYS A 321 -16.47 2.23 7.97
CA LYS A 321 -17.51 1.47 7.28
C LYS A 321 -18.40 0.69 8.27
N PHE A 322 -19.56 0.26 7.77
CA PHE A 322 -20.51 -0.63 8.47
C PHE A 322 -21.04 -0.10 9.82
N GLY A 323 -21.13 1.22 9.97
CA GLY A 323 -21.67 1.85 11.19
C GLY A 323 -20.83 1.65 12.44
N VAL A 324 -19.51 1.51 12.25
CA VAL A 324 -18.52 1.47 13.32
C VAL A 324 -17.42 2.50 13.00
N ASN A 325 -17.14 3.40 13.95
CA ASN A 325 -16.05 4.36 13.86
C ASN A 325 -14.92 3.90 14.76
N LEU A 326 -13.98 3.14 14.19
CA LEU A 326 -12.86 2.55 14.92
C LEU A 326 -11.77 3.58 15.22
N THR A 327 -11.34 3.66 16.47
CA THR A 327 -10.06 4.27 16.84
C THR A 327 -8.93 3.46 16.22
N SER A 328 -8.01 4.11 15.53
CA SER A 328 -6.92 3.41 14.82
C SER A 328 -5.65 4.26 14.73
N LEU A 329 -4.54 3.61 14.39
CA LEU A 329 -3.29 4.28 14.06
C LEU A 329 -3.25 4.63 12.58
N SER A 330 -3.08 5.90 12.27
CA SER A 330 -2.68 6.34 10.93
C SER A 330 -1.17 6.14 10.77
N LEU A 331 -0.76 5.33 9.81
CA LEU A 331 0.64 4.98 9.59
C LEU A 331 1.41 6.02 8.78
N ARG A 332 0.77 7.14 8.45
CA ARG A 332 1.37 8.31 7.77
C ARG A 332 2.11 7.94 6.47
N TYR A 333 1.47 7.12 5.64
CA TYR A 333 2.07 6.62 4.39
C TYR A 333 2.52 7.72 3.42
N ALA A 334 1.89 8.89 3.44
CA ALA A 334 2.33 10.03 2.64
C ALA A 334 3.72 10.53 3.07
N GLU A 335 3.97 10.63 4.39
CA GLU A 335 5.28 11.00 4.92
C GLU A 335 6.31 9.91 4.68
N LEU A 336 5.95 8.64 4.90
CA LEU A 336 6.81 7.51 4.59
C LEU A 336 7.25 7.54 3.13
N SER A 337 6.32 7.77 2.21
CA SER A 337 6.59 7.84 0.77
C SER A 337 7.54 8.99 0.43
N LYS A 338 7.26 10.18 0.95
CA LYS A 338 8.10 11.36 0.75
C LYS A 338 9.53 11.11 1.26
N THR A 339 9.68 10.64 2.49
CA THR A 339 10.98 10.34 3.10
C THR A 339 11.76 9.30 2.30
N ALA A 340 11.10 8.24 1.83
CA ALA A 340 11.74 7.20 1.04
C ALA A 340 12.29 7.74 -0.29
N PHE A 341 11.56 8.59 -0.98
CA PHE A 341 12.02 9.19 -2.22
C PHE A 341 13.10 10.26 -1.98
N ASP A 342 13.01 11.04 -0.90
CA ASP A 342 14.07 11.98 -0.50
C ASP A 342 15.41 11.24 -0.30
N ILE A 343 15.39 10.10 0.38
CA ILE A 343 16.56 9.24 0.56
C ILE A 343 17.10 8.70 -0.77
N LEU A 344 16.21 8.25 -1.67
CA LEU A 344 16.64 7.80 -3.01
C LEU A 344 17.32 8.90 -3.81
N GLU A 345 16.92 10.14 -3.65
CA GLU A 345 17.51 11.29 -4.36
C GLU A 345 18.82 11.75 -3.73
N THR A 346 18.85 11.93 -2.42
CA THR A 346 20.04 12.42 -1.71
C THR A 346 21.16 11.41 -1.66
N GLY A 347 20.84 10.12 -1.58
CA GLY A 347 21.80 9.03 -1.44
C GLY A 347 22.35 8.92 -0.01
N GLY A 348 23.34 8.06 0.17
CA GLY A 348 23.79 7.65 1.50
C GLY A 348 22.96 6.52 2.09
N ILE A 349 23.27 6.09 3.31
CA ILE A 349 22.51 5.10 4.06
C ILE A 349 21.82 5.82 5.23
N HIS A 350 20.50 5.73 5.26
CA HIS A 350 19.65 6.38 6.25
C HIS A 350 18.66 5.37 6.83
N HIS A 351 18.41 5.46 8.13
CA HIS A 351 17.44 4.61 8.82
C HIS A 351 16.48 5.50 9.59
N GLU A 352 15.31 5.73 8.98
CA GLU A 352 14.29 6.62 9.50
C GLU A 352 13.12 5.83 10.10
N LYS A 353 12.46 6.43 11.09
CA LYS A 353 11.24 5.89 11.68
C LYS A 353 10.11 6.90 11.58
N ILE A 354 8.96 6.45 11.10
CA ILE A 354 7.72 7.23 11.07
C ILE A 354 6.87 6.83 12.26
N ILE A 355 6.60 7.79 13.14
CA ILE A 355 5.76 7.55 14.32
C ILE A 355 4.29 7.71 13.91
N PRO A 356 3.44 6.66 14.06
CA PRO A 356 2.03 6.74 13.74
C PRO A 356 1.27 7.78 14.53
N ASP A 357 0.20 8.33 13.95
CA ASP A 357 -0.74 9.17 14.67
C ASP A 357 -1.93 8.38 15.16
N LEU A 358 -2.36 8.62 16.39
CA LEU A 358 -3.57 8.02 16.94
C LEU A 358 -4.79 8.84 16.50
N ILE A 359 -5.70 8.21 15.78
CA ILE A 359 -6.98 8.79 15.38
C ILE A 359 -8.07 8.23 16.30
N THR A 360 -8.46 9.01 17.29
CA THR A 360 -9.47 8.60 18.27
C THR A 360 -10.87 8.74 17.70
N ARG A 361 -11.71 7.71 17.89
CA ARG A 361 -13.09 7.64 17.42
C ARG A 361 -13.99 6.97 18.48
N GLU A 362 -15.24 6.72 18.12
CA GLU A 362 -16.30 6.24 19.02
C GLU A 362 -15.94 4.97 19.80
N THR A 363 -15.14 4.07 19.26
CA THR A 363 -14.81 2.79 19.92
C THR A 363 -13.86 2.92 21.11
N SER A 364 -13.34 4.11 21.39
CA SER A 364 -12.46 4.34 22.52
C SER A 364 -12.69 5.67 23.26
N LEU A 365 -13.74 6.40 22.92
CA LEU A 365 -14.12 7.64 23.60
C LEU A 365 -15.29 7.39 24.53
N ARG A 366 -15.05 7.18 25.82
CA ARG A 366 -16.08 7.16 26.87
C ARG A 366 -16.65 8.54 27.07
N LYS A 367 -17.97 8.64 27.19
CA LYS A 367 -18.68 9.91 27.44
C LYS A 367 -18.67 10.27 28.93
#